data_1b882ce59405cfa2974dcc9ad62ebfd5
#
_entry.id   1b882ce59405cfa2974dcc9ad62ebfd5
#
_cell.length_a   1.000
_cell.length_b   1.000
_cell.length_c   1.000
_cell.angle_alpha   90.00
_cell.angle_beta   90.00
_cell.angle_gamma   90.00
#
_symmetry.space_group_name_H-M   'P 1'
#
loop_
_entity.id
_entity.type
_entity.pdbx_description
1 polymer ?
#
loop_
_entity_poly.entity_id
_entity_poly.type
_entity_poly.pdbx_seq_one_letter_code
_entity_poly.pdbx_strand_id
1 'polypeptide(L)'
;MIVNLRLKKLFIYSFTGAITSFIIVYFYTKRLILSMLLAVCDLLLKTILFYFLNLLFSKSKFKAKPAIIFLTGLSGSGKTTIAKSLIQKYKNLGVKVILLDGDDIRKYIPQTGFDEESRKKHNLNVGYMASLLESQGHVVVVSLISPYIETRNDIRKM
;
A
#
# COMPACT_ATOMS: atom_id res chain seq x y z
N MET A 1 8.30 8.88 -6.64
CA MET A 1 7.73 9.28 -7.95
C MET A 1 6.28 9.74 -7.86
N ILE A 2 5.38 9.06 -7.15
CA ILE A 2 3.93 9.39 -7.03
C ILE A 2 3.66 10.74 -6.32
N VAL A 3 4.43 11.09 -5.30
CA VAL A 3 4.28 12.36 -4.56
C VAL A 3 4.55 13.57 -5.46
N ASN A 4 5.54 13.47 -6.36
CA ASN A 4 5.92 14.53 -7.28
C ASN A 4 4.81 14.81 -8.33
N LEU A 5 4.04 13.79 -8.72
CA LEU A 5 2.95 13.92 -9.68
C LEU A 5 1.72 14.61 -9.06
N ARG A 6 1.43 14.34 -7.78
CA ARG A 6 0.33 14.99 -7.05
C ARG A 6 0.63 16.47 -6.80
N LEU A 7 1.86 16.79 -6.42
CA LEU A 7 2.30 18.18 -6.23
C LEU A 7 2.24 18.98 -7.54
N LYS A 8 2.68 18.40 -8.66
CA LYS A 8 2.58 19.03 -9.98
C LYS A 8 1.13 19.31 -10.40
N LYS A 9 0.23 18.35 -10.22
CA LYS A 9 -1.20 18.55 -10.54
C LYS A 9 -1.82 19.66 -9.70
N LEU A 10 -1.51 19.73 -8.41
CA LEU A 10 -2.01 20.77 -7.53
C LEU A 10 -1.48 22.15 -7.87
N PHE A 11 -0.19 22.24 -8.22
CA PHE A 11 0.40 23.49 -8.68
C PHE A 11 -0.29 24.01 -9.95
N ILE A 12 -0.54 23.12 -10.90
CA ILE A 12 -1.29 23.47 -12.13
C ILE A 12 -2.70 23.96 -11.79
N TYR A 13 -3.43 23.28 -10.90
CA TYR A 13 -4.77 23.65 -10.47
C TYR A 13 -4.81 25.00 -9.77
N SER A 14 -3.88 25.27 -8.86
CA SER A 14 -3.80 26.56 -8.16
C SER A 14 -3.47 27.70 -9.10
N PHE A 15 -2.55 27.46 -10.04
CA PHE A 15 -2.13 28.46 -11.03
C PHE A 15 -3.22 28.77 -12.05
N THR A 16 -3.90 27.75 -12.57
CA THR A 16 -5.05 27.97 -13.49
C THR A 16 -6.19 28.70 -12.79
N GLY A 17 -6.47 28.38 -11.52
CA GLY A 17 -7.45 29.09 -10.71
C GLY A 17 -7.11 30.56 -10.48
N ALA A 18 -5.85 30.90 -10.25
CA ALA A 18 -5.41 32.29 -10.09
C ALA A 18 -5.57 33.10 -11.40
N ILE A 19 -5.25 32.47 -12.54
CA ILE A 19 -5.43 33.11 -13.85
C ILE A 19 -6.92 33.38 -14.13
N THR A 20 -7.80 32.43 -13.85
CA THR A 20 -9.24 32.63 -14.03
C THR A 20 -9.80 33.72 -13.13
N SER A 21 -9.38 33.75 -11.85
CA SER A 21 -9.74 34.82 -10.91
C SER A 21 -9.27 36.20 -11.41
N PHE A 22 -8.05 36.28 -11.91
CA PHE A 22 -7.53 37.51 -12.50
C PHE A 22 -8.36 38.01 -13.67
N ILE A 23 -8.67 37.13 -14.62
CA ILE A 23 -9.46 37.47 -15.82
C ILE A 23 -10.85 37.98 -15.43
N ILE A 24 -11.56 37.29 -14.55
CA ILE A 24 -12.91 37.63 -14.11
C ILE A 24 -12.91 39.01 -13.44
N VAL A 25 -12.00 39.21 -12.48
CA VAL A 25 -11.93 40.46 -11.73
C VAL A 25 -11.53 41.63 -12.62
N TYR A 26 -10.60 41.42 -13.56
CA TYR A 26 -10.20 42.45 -14.52
C TYR A 26 -11.33 42.89 -15.44
N PHE A 27 -12.12 41.91 -15.95
CA PHE A 27 -13.30 42.22 -16.78
C PHE A 27 -14.36 43.06 -16.04
N TYR A 28 -14.54 42.76 -14.73
CA TYR A 28 -15.54 43.41 -13.90
C TYR A 28 -15.13 44.78 -13.41
N THR A 29 -13.87 44.96 -12.99
CA THR A 29 -13.39 46.15 -12.33
C THR A 29 -12.62 47.12 -13.24
N LYS A 30 -12.11 46.63 -14.37
CA LYS A 30 -11.20 47.37 -15.29
C LYS A 30 -9.95 47.94 -14.60
N ARG A 31 -9.65 47.49 -13.36
CA ARG A 31 -8.50 47.95 -12.55
C ARG A 31 -7.45 46.84 -12.45
N LEU A 32 -6.34 47.02 -13.15
CA LEU A 32 -5.27 46.04 -13.30
C LEU A 32 -4.61 45.71 -11.95
N ILE A 33 -4.35 46.72 -11.13
CA ILE A 33 -3.70 46.54 -9.82
C ILE A 33 -4.58 45.72 -8.86
N LEU A 34 -5.89 46.01 -8.82
CA LEU A 34 -6.82 45.31 -7.95
C LEU A 34 -6.99 43.84 -8.35
N SER A 35 -7.05 43.55 -9.64
CA SER A 35 -7.17 42.17 -10.14
C SER A 35 -5.90 41.35 -9.90
N MET A 36 -4.72 41.94 -9.99
CA MET A 36 -3.46 41.28 -9.60
C MET A 36 -3.41 40.97 -8.10
N LEU A 37 -3.82 41.91 -7.25
CA LEU A 37 -3.80 41.75 -5.80
C LEU A 37 -4.75 40.60 -5.35
N LEU A 38 -5.95 40.56 -5.94
CA LEU A 38 -6.91 39.47 -5.66
C LEU A 38 -6.47 38.11 -6.18
N ALA A 39 -5.81 38.03 -7.33
CA ALA A 39 -5.24 36.82 -7.86
C ALA A 39 -4.11 36.25 -6.95
N VAL A 40 -3.26 37.13 -6.41
CA VAL A 40 -2.24 36.71 -5.44
C VAL A 40 -2.85 36.24 -4.13
N CYS A 41 -3.87 36.93 -3.61
CA CYS A 41 -4.59 36.48 -2.40
C CYS A 41 -5.26 35.11 -2.59
N ASP A 42 -5.89 34.86 -3.73
CA ASP A 42 -6.50 33.57 -4.06
C ASP A 42 -5.47 32.44 -4.09
N LEU A 43 -4.31 32.71 -4.68
CA LEU A 43 -3.19 31.74 -4.73
C LEU A 43 -2.66 31.40 -3.33
N LEU A 44 -2.50 32.41 -2.46
CA LEU A 44 -2.05 32.23 -1.09
C LEU A 44 -3.08 31.44 -0.26
N LEU A 45 -4.36 31.80 -0.35
CA LEU A 45 -5.45 31.12 0.33
C LEU A 45 -5.55 29.64 -0.06
N LYS A 46 -5.47 29.33 -1.35
CA LYS A 46 -5.48 27.96 -1.86
C LYS A 46 -4.27 27.16 -1.36
N THR A 47 -3.10 27.78 -1.30
CA THR A 47 -1.89 27.13 -0.80
C THR A 47 -1.98 26.81 0.69
N ILE A 48 -2.48 27.76 1.50
CA ILE A 48 -2.69 27.56 2.94
C ILE A 48 -3.74 26.50 3.20
N LEU A 49 -4.87 26.54 2.49
CA LEU A 49 -5.96 25.55 2.62
C LEU A 49 -5.46 24.15 2.25
N PHE A 50 -4.69 24.04 1.17
CA PHE A 50 -4.08 22.78 0.78
C PHE A 50 -3.14 22.22 1.85
N TYR A 51 -2.28 23.06 2.41
CA TYR A 51 -1.37 22.65 3.49
C TYR A 51 -2.17 22.16 4.72
N PHE A 52 -3.20 22.89 5.11
CA PHE A 52 -4.07 22.54 6.23
C PHE A 52 -4.82 21.22 5.98
N LEU A 53 -5.42 21.04 4.81
CA LEU A 53 -6.08 19.79 4.43
C LEU A 53 -5.09 18.63 4.39
N ASN A 54 -3.89 18.84 3.88
CA ASN A 54 -2.85 17.81 3.86
C ASN A 54 -2.41 17.40 5.28
N LEU A 55 -2.38 18.36 6.21
CA LEU A 55 -2.09 18.10 7.63
C LEU A 55 -3.22 17.28 8.27
N LEU A 56 -4.48 17.64 8.03
CA LEU A 56 -5.65 16.94 8.58
C LEU A 56 -5.83 15.53 8.00
N PHE A 57 -5.60 15.37 6.70
CA PHE A 57 -5.80 14.10 5.98
C PHE A 57 -4.52 13.30 5.76
N SER A 58 -3.38 13.79 6.25
CA SER A 58 -2.15 13.01 6.29
C SER A 58 -2.31 11.89 7.30
N LYS A 59 -2.88 10.76 6.85
CA LYS A 59 -2.85 9.54 7.63
C LYS A 59 -1.39 9.23 7.92
N SER A 60 -1.02 9.26 9.17
CA SER A 60 0.26 8.76 9.65
C SER A 60 0.46 7.35 9.05
N LYS A 61 1.33 7.24 8.06
CA LYS A 61 1.66 5.92 7.50
C LYS A 61 2.46 5.19 8.56
N PHE A 62 1.80 4.28 9.24
CA PHE A 62 2.48 3.36 10.14
C PHE A 62 3.56 2.61 9.32
N LYS A 63 4.82 2.86 9.61
CA LYS A 63 5.94 2.12 9.01
C LYS A 63 6.10 0.81 9.76
N ALA A 64 5.39 -0.23 9.33
CA ALA A 64 5.71 -1.57 9.77
C ALA A 64 7.06 -1.98 9.20
N LYS A 65 7.90 -2.65 10.01
CA LYS A 65 9.07 -3.35 9.47
C LYS A 65 8.58 -4.49 8.57
N PRO A 66 9.25 -4.76 7.44
CA PRO A 66 8.99 -5.96 6.66
C PRO A 66 9.09 -7.20 7.57
N ALA A 67 8.18 -8.13 7.40
CA ALA A 67 8.15 -9.34 8.21
C ALA A 67 7.30 -10.42 7.54
N ILE A 68 7.62 -11.68 7.82
CA ILE A 68 6.81 -12.83 7.42
C ILE A 68 6.04 -13.34 8.63
N ILE A 69 4.72 -13.35 8.53
CA ILE A 69 3.82 -13.94 9.52
C ILE A 69 3.35 -15.29 8.98
N PHE A 70 3.86 -16.36 9.56
CA PHE A 70 3.61 -17.72 9.10
C PHE A 70 2.53 -18.39 9.94
N LEU A 71 1.36 -18.64 9.34
CA LEU A 71 0.24 -19.35 9.95
C LEU A 71 0.26 -20.79 9.50
N THR A 72 0.45 -21.72 10.44
CA THR A 72 0.43 -23.15 10.18
C THR A 72 -0.67 -23.85 10.96
N GLY A 73 -1.17 -24.96 10.44
CA GLY A 73 -2.20 -25.78 11.08
C GLY A 73 -2.99 -26.61 10.07
N LEU A 74 -3.80 -27.53 10.56
CA LEU A 74 -4.60 -28.43 9.73
C LEU A 74 -5.66 -27.70 8.90
N SER A 75 -6.20 -28.36 7.89
CA SER A 75 -7.34 -27.84 7.14
C SER A 75 -8.50 -27.54 8.09
N GLY A 76 -9.22 -26.45 7.85
CA GLY A 76 -10.34 -26.02 8.71
C GLY A 76 -9.94 -25.35 10.04
N SER A 77 -8.65 -25.24 10.40
CA SER A 77 -8.20 -24.62 11.67
C SER A 77 -8.35 -23.09 11.74
N GLY A 78 -8.97 -22.44 10.76
CA GLY A 78 -9.20 -21.00 10.76
C GLY A 78 -8.05 -20.14 10.26
N LYS A 79 -6.96 -20.69 9.72
CA LYS A 79 -5.78 -19.93 9.23
C LYS A 79 -6.16 -18.82 8.26
N THR A 80 -6.93 -19.14 7.24
CA THR A 80 -7.35 -18.17 6.21
C THR A 80 -8.22 -17.06 6.79
N THR A 81 -9.05 -17.35 7.79
CA THR A 81 -9.87 -16.36 8.48
C THR A 81 -8.97 -15.39 9.27
N ILE A 82 -8.01 -15.90 10.03
CA ILE A 82 -7.03 -15.10 10.76
C ILE A 82 -6.18 -14.28 9.78
N ALA A 83 -5.70 -14.91 8.71
CA ALA A 83 -4.91 -14.22 7.68
C ALA A 83 -5.66 -13.03 7.07
N LYS A 84 -6.92 -13.21 6.67
CA LYS A 84 -7.75 -12.13 6.12
C LYS A 84 -7.97 -11.00 7.12
N SER A 85 -8.19 -11.32 8.39
CA SER A 85 -8.33 -10.32 9.47
C SER A 85 -7.05 -9.52 9.68
N LEU A 86 -5.88 -10.18 9.70
CA LEU A 86 -4.58 -9.53 9.77
C LEU A 86 -4.33 -8.60 8.58
N ILE A 87 -4.58 -9.08 7.37
CA ILE A 87 -4.46 -8.28 6.14
C ILE A 87 -5.31 -7.02 6.24
N GLN A 88 -6.55 -7.14 6.67
CA GLN A 88 -7.44 -5.98 6.80
C GLN A 88 -6.91 -4.96 7.83
N LYS A 89 -6.41 -5.42 8.98
CA LYS A 89 -5.79 -4.55 10.00
C LYS A 89 -4.57 -3.82 9.43
N TYR A 90 -3.64 -4.52 8.79
CA TYR A 90 -2.45 -3.90 8.21
C TYR A 90 -2.79 -2.91 7.07
N LYS A 91 -3.76 -3.24 6.22
CA LYS A 91 -4.25 -2.32 5.17
C LYS A 91 -4.83 -1.03 5.78
N ASN A 92 -5.60 -1.14 6.86
CA ASN A 92 -6.17 0.02 7.55
C ASN A 92 -5.09 0.94 8.15
N LEU A 93 -3.95 0.36 8.54
CA LEU A 93 -2.76 1.10 9.00
C LEU A 93 -1.91 1.66 7.85
N GLY A 94 -2.29 1.41 6.60
CA GLY A 94 -1.54 1.86 5.42
C GLY A 94 -0.26 1.07 5.14
N VAL A 95 -0.13 -0.13 5.72
CA VAL A 95 1.01 -1.03 5.53
C VAL A 95 0.85 -1.81 4.23
N LYS A 96 1.95 -2.00 3.51
CA LYS A 96 1.98 -2.89 2.35
C LYS A 96 1.98 -4.34 2.85
N VAL A 97 0.86 -5.02 2.69
CA VAL A 97 0.68 -6.40 3.16
C VAL A 97 0.17 -7.29 2.04
N ILE A 98 0.70 -8.51 1.97
CA ILE A 98 0.37 -9.53 0.96
C ILE A 98 0.00 -10.83 1.66
N LEU A 99 -1.02 -11.52 1.13
CA LEU A 99 -1.39 -12.87 1.54
C LEU A 99 -0.80 -13.89 0.55
N LEU A 100 -0.13 -14.89 1.08
CA LEU A 100 0.23 -16.10 0.38
C LEU A 100 -0.55 -17.26 0.99
N ASP A 101 -1.67 -17.62 0.36
CA ASP A 101 -2.46 -18.78 0.76
C ASP A 101 -2.02 -20.00 -0.05
N GLY A 102 -1.65 -21.08 0.64
CA GLY A 102 -1.10 -22.27 0.01
C GLY A 102 -2.06 -22.95 -0.95
N ASP A 103 -3.34 -22.93 -0.65
CA ASP A 103 -4.35 -23.53 -1.51
C ASP A 103 -4.56 -22.72 -2.79
N ASP A 104 -4.48 -21.38 -2.69
CA ASP A 104 -4.56 -20.51 -3.86
C ASP A 104 -3.30 -20.63 -4.73
N ILE A 105 -2.11 -20.63 -4.14
CA ILE A 105 -0.85 -20.79 -4.87
C ILE A 105 -0.82 -22.13 -5.61
N ARG A 106 -1.32 -23.19 -4.99
CA ARG A 106 -1.38 -24.54 -5.58
C ARG A 106 -2.19 -24.60 -6.88
N LYS A 107 -3.18 -23.73 -7.05
CA LYS A 107 -3.97 -23.64 -8.29
C LYS A 107 -3.17 -23.14 -9.49
N TYR A 108 -2.13 -22.33 -9.24
CA TYR A 108 -1.32 -21.71 -10.28
C TYR A 108 0.03 -22.37 -10.50
N ILE A 109 0.50 -23.19 -9.55
CA ILE A 109 1.72 -23.98 -9.71
C ILE A 109 1.31 -25.41 -10.04
N PRO A 110 1.31 -25.81 -11.33
CA PRO A 110 0.99 -27.19 -11.72
C PRO A 110 2.06 -28.14 -11.16
N GLN A 111 1.68 -29.40 -10.90
CA GLN A 111 2.56 -30.50 -10.48
C GLN A 111 2.93 -30.55 -8.98
N THR A 112 2.21 -29.93 -8.09
CA THR A 112 2.37 -30.21 -6.66
C THR A 112 1.42 -31.33 -6.24
N GLY A 113 1.93 -32.56 -6.16
CA GLY A 113 1.22 -33.71 -5.55
C GLY A 113 0.89 -33.47 -4.07
N PHE A 114 0.28 -34.47 -3.44
CA PHE A 114 -0.04 -34.44 -2.01
C PHE A 114 0.84 -35.41 -1.18
N ASP A 115 1.82 -36.06 -1.83
CA ASP A 115 2.87 -36.80 -1.18
C ASP A 115 3.79 -35.91 -0.34
N GLU A 116 4.62 -36.54 0.48
CA GLU A 116 5.49 -35.82 1.40
C GLU A 116 6.47 -34.87 0.68
N GLU A 117 7.11 -35.34 -0.37
CA GLU A 117 8.11 -34.58 -1.12
C GLU A 117 7.48 -33.37 -1.82
N SER A 118 6.36 -33.58 -2.48
CA SER A 118 5.58 -32.52 -3.12
C SER A 118 5.11 -31.46 -2.13
N ARG A 119 4.69 -31.86 -0.92
CA ARG A 119 4.31 -30.93 0.14
C ARG A 119 5.51 -30.13 0.64
N LYS A 120 6.67 -30.78 0.87
CA LYS A 120 7.91 -30.08 1.26
C LYS A 120 8.32 -29.05 0.22
N LYS A 121 8.37 -29.46 -1.05
CA LYS A 121 8.71 -28.57 -2.18
C LYS A 121 7.76 -27.39 -2.31
N HIS A 122 6.45 -27.65 -2.22
CA HIS A 122 5.46 -26.57 -2.24
C HIS A 122 5.67 -25.55 -1.11
N ASN A 123 5.88 -26.02 0.12
CA ASN A 123 6.10 -25.15 1.27
C ASN A 123 7.38 -24.33 1.15
N LEU A 124 8.48 -24.93 0.65
CA LEU A 124 9.73 -24.22 0.38
C LEU A 124 9.55 -23.15 -0.69
N ASN A 125 8.82 -23.43 -1.77
CA ASN A 125 8.54 -22.45 -2.83
C ASN A 125 7.74 -21.25 -2.29
N VAL A 126 6.72 -21.51 -1.45
CA VAL A 126 5.95 -20.42 -0.83
C VAL A 126 6.80 -19.64 0.17
N GLY A 127 7.66 -20.32 0.93
CA GLY A 127 8.64 -19.68 1.82
C GLY A 127 9.58 -18.75 1.07
N TYR A 128 10.14 -19.20 -0.05
CA TYR A 128 11.00 -18.39 -0.91
C TYR A 128 10.26 -17.18 -1.49
N MET A 129 9.03 -17.36 -1.98
CA MET A 129 8.20 -16.22 -2.44
C MET A 129 7.97 -15.21 -1.31
N ALA A 130 7.72 -15.69 -0.08
CA ALA A 130 7.52 -14.82 1.07
C ALA A 130 8.79 -14.01 1.39
N SER A 131 9.96 -14.63 1.35
CA SER A 131 11.24 -13.96 1.59
C SER A 131 11.54 -12.90 0.53
N LEU A 132 11.25 -13.16 -0.75
CA LEU A 132 11.39 -12.17 -1.82
C LEU A 132 10.48 -10.95 -1.61
N LEU A 133 9.23 -11.16 -1.22
CA LEU A 133 8.29 -10.07 -0.97
C LEU A 133 8.64 -9.28 0.29
N GLU A 134 9.13 -9.94 1.32
CA GLU A 134 9.62 -9.31 2.54
C GLU A 134 10.83 -8.41 2.25
N SER A 135 11.81 -8.89 1.47
CA SER A 135 12.97 -8.11 1.05
C SER A 135 12.61 -6.85 0.25
N GLN A 136 11.45 -6.85 -0.42
CA GLN A 136 10.88 -5.69 -1.12
C GLN A 136 10.10 -4.73 -0.21
N GLY A 137 10.11 -4.97 1.08
CA GLY A 137 9.49 -4.08 2.07
C GLY A 137 8.01 -4.36 2.35
N HIS A 138 7.53 -5.58 2.11
CA HIS A 138 6.17 -6.00 2.41
C HIS A 138 6.08 -6.74 3.76
N VAL A 139 4.94 -6.63 4.42
CA VAL A 139 4.52 -7.61 5.43
C VAL A 139 3.83 -8.75 4.69
N VAL A 140 4.31 -9.97 4.85
CA VAL A 140 3.79 -11.14 4.15
C VAL A 140 3.08 -12.05 5.16
N VAL A 141 1.81 -12.33 4.94
CA VAL A 141 1.05 -13.31 5.72
C VAL A 141 0.98 -14.59 4.92
N VAL A 142 1.58 -15.64 5.43
CA VAL A 142 1.60 -16.97 4.82
C VAL A 142 0.61 -17.88 5.54
N SER A 143 -0.27 -18.57 4.81
CA SER A 143 -1.25 -19.51 5.33
C SER A 143 -1.01 -20.88 4.68
N LEU A 144 -0.41 -21.81 5.41
CA LEU A 144 -0.03 -23.14 4.91
C LEU A 144 -0.33 -24.25 5.89
N ILE A 145 -0.66 -25.44 5.36
CA ILE A 145 -0.49 -26.69 6.10
C ILE A 145 0.97 -27.08 5.97
N SER A 146 1.79 -26.74 6.95
CA SER A 146 3.21 -27.08 6.95
C SER A 146 3.48 -28.11 8.05
N PRO A 147 3.25 -29.42 7.81
CA PRO A 147 3.30 -30.43 8.84
C PRO A 147 4.72 -30.75 9.30
N TYR A 148 5.72 -30.60 8.43
CA TYR A 148 7.10 -31.02 8.69
C TYR A 148 7.91 -29.92 9.35
N ILE A 149 8.48 -30.23 10.53
CA ILE A 149 9.28 -29.30 11.32
C ILE A 149 10.56 -28.86 10.58
N GLU A 150 11.18 -29.80 9.86
CA GLU A 150 12.38 -29.56 9.06
C GLU A 150 12.14 -28.47 8.03
N THR A 151 11.08 -28.63 7.23
CA THR A 151 10.69 -27.65 6.21
C THR A 151 10.40 -26.28 6.80
N ARG A 152 9.75 -26.21 7.98
CA ARG A 152 9.54 -24.93 8.67
C ARG A 152 10.84 -24.30 9.14
N ASN A 153 11.80 -25.11 9.56
CA ASN A 153 13.13 -24.61 9.98
C ASN A 153 13.94 -24.11 8.78
N ASP A 154 13.84 -24.77 7.62
CA ASP A 154 14.50 -24.31 6.40
C ASP A 154 13.91 -23.00 5.89
N ILE A 155 12.59 -22.84 5.93
CA ILE A 155 11.94 -21.56 5.60
C ILE A 155 12.39 -20.43 6.54
N ARG A 156 12.64 -20.72 7.83
CA ARG A 156 13.13 -19.70 8.78
C ARG A 156 14.55 -19.22 8.51
N LYS A 157 15.33 -20.00 7.77
CA LYS A 157 16.72 -19.65 7.42
C LYS A 157 16.80 -18.82 6.14
N MET A 158 15.70 -18.74 5.37
CA MET A 158 15.61 -17.92 4.15
C MET A 158 15.46 -16.44 4.50
#